data_0365ff5618f8d128a1ecc68ef7eafdeb
#
_entry.id   0365ff5618f8d128a1ecc68ef7eafdeb
#
_cell.length_a   1.000
_cell.length_b   1.000
_cell.length_c   1.000
_cell.angle_alpha   90.00
_cell.angle_beta   90.00
_cell.angle_gamma   90.00
#
_symmetry.space_group_name_H-M   'P 1'
#
loop_
_entity.id
_entity.type
_entity.pdbx_description
1 polymer ?
#
loop_
_entity_poly.entity_id
_entity_poly.type
_entity_poly.pdbx_seq_one_letter_code
_entity_poly.pdbx_strand_id
1 'polypeptide(L)'
;MNISTIAQLAEVSTATVSRYLNNGYVSEEKRKRIQEVIERTGYRPSSSAQTLRTGRNNLIGVIVPKISSESVARMVDGITEVVNNAGYQVLLANTGNDTEKELEYLKTFRLNNVDGVIFIGTLMTKKHLALMKSYKKPIVLMGQQESEVSSVYFDDYGAAQLATDCLVRCGCKNIAHLAVTLKDKAAGRARRSGYLDTLEQNHMPFREELIIESARFTTQDGSDAMQAFLEKGIAFDGLFCATDTIAFGAIDAMHRAGIQIPEQVKVAAVGNNRMSAIYTPHLTSVNLSHRTGGLEAGAILMDMIQNGNDAIRMAQMQCRLYERESTGANA
;
A
#
# COMPACT_ATOMS: atom_id res chain seq x y z
N MET A 1 -21.58 -19.99 26.85
CA MET A 1 -22.57 -20.98 26.42
C MET A 1 -22.01 -21.74 25.22
N ASN A 2 -22.29 -23.03 25.05
CA ASN A 2 -21.74 -23.83 23.94
C ASN A 2 -22.87 -24.47 23.10
N ILE A 3 -22.50 -25.09 21.97
CA ILE A 3 -23.47 -25.68 21.04
C ILE A 3 -24.31 -26.80 21.70
N SER A 4 -23.76 -27.52 22.66
CA SER A 4 -24.49 -28.58 23.38
C SER A 4 -25.58 -27.99 24.27
N THR A 5 -25.36 -26.85 24.91
CA THR A 5 -26.37 -26.14 25.70
C THR A 5 -27.53 -25.66 24.80
N ILE A 6 -27.22 -25.12 23.62
CA ILE A 6 -28.27 -24.70 22.64
C ILE A 6 -29.07 -25.91 22.16
N ALA A 7 -28.40 -27.02 21.86
CA ALA A 7 -29.05 -28.26 21.46
C ALA A 7 -30.03 -28.78 22.52
N GLN A 8 -29.60 -28.76 23.79
CA GLN A 8 -30.44 -29.17 24.94
C GLN A 8 -31.66 -28.24 25.11
N LEU A 9 -31.46 -26.91 25.06
CA LEU A 9 -32.54 -25.93 25.22
C LEU A 9 -33.55 -25.94 24.04
N ALA A 10 -33.09 -26.27 22.84
CA ALA A 10 -33.95 -26.37 21.64
C ALA A 10 -34.52 -27.78 21.45
N GLU A 11 -34.21 -28.73 22.33
CA GLU A 11 -34.62 -30.14 22.28
C GLU A 11 -34.27 -30.81 20.93
N VAL A 12 -33.06 -30.56 20.45
CA VAL A 12 -32.52 -31.14 19.21
C VAL A 12 -31.11 -31.72 19.42
N SER A 13 -30.61 -32.46 18.45
CA SER A 13 -29.22 -32.90 18.52
C SER A 13 -28.24 -31.77 18.21
N THR A 14 -27.03 -31.88 18.75
CA THR A 14 -25.92 -30.92 18.42
C THR A 14 -25.64 -30.87 16.92
N ALA A 15 -25.81 -32.03 16.22
CA ALA A 15 -25.69 -32.08 14.76
C ALA A 15 -26.77 -31.26 14.04
N THR A 16 -28.00 -31.19 14.61
CA THR A 16 -29.09 -30.36 14.04
C THR A 16 -28.79 -28.88 14.25
N VAL A 17 -28.31 -28.47 15.42
CA VAL A 17 -27.88 -27.08 15.65
C VAL A 17 -26.72 -26.72 14.72
N SER A 18 -25.75 -27.60 14.57
CA SER A 18 -24.62 -27.38 13.66
C SER A 18 -25.09 -27.20 12.19
N ARG A 19 -26.06 -28.01 11.72
CA ARG A 19 -26.65 -27.83 10.38
C ARG A 19 -27.38 -26.49 10.24
N TYR A 20 -28.16 -26.11 11.22
CA TYR A 20 -28.85 -24.81 11.26
C TYR A 20 -27.87 -23.63 11.12
N LEU A 21 -26.81 -23.63 11.94
CA LEU A 21 -25.79 -22.57 11.94
C LEU A 21 -24.98 -22.50 10.63
N ASN A 22 -25.03 -23.56 9.81
CA ASN A 22 -24.34 -23.64 8.51
C ASN A 22 -25.29 -23.58 7.31
N ASN A 23 -26.49 -23.03 7.50
CA ASN A 23 -27.53 -22.95 6.46
C ASN A 23 -27.87 -24.31 5.79
N GLY A 24 -27.58 -25.41 6.47
CA GLY A 24 -27.97 -26.74 6.02
C GLY A 24 -29.47 -27.02 6.24
N TYR A 25 -29.95 -28.09 5.62
CA TYR A 25 -31.37 -28.48 5.76
C TYR A 25 -31.71 -28.88 7.19
N VAL A 26 -32.68 -28.18 7.77
CA VAL A 26 -33.32 -28.45 9.06
C VAL A 26 -34.81 -28.19 8.88
N SER A 27 -35.69 -29.10 9.40
CA SER A 27 -37.13 -28.89 9.32
C SER A 27 -37.54 -27.55 9.95
N GLU A 28 -38.63 -26.93 9.40
CA GLU A 28 -39.10 -25.60 9.80
C GLU A 28 -39.34 -25.51 11.31
N GLU A 29 -39.96 -26.50 11.89
CA GLU A 29 -40.22 -26.59 13.33
C GLU A 29 -38.91 -26.55 14.17
N LYS A 30 -37.90 -27.32 13.79
CA LYS A 30 -36.61 -27.34 14.50
C LYS A 30 -35.85 -26.06 14.27
N ARG A 31 -35.94 -25.48 13.07
CA ARG A 31 -35.32 -24.18 12.73
C ARG A 31 -35.87 -23.09 13.66
N LYS A 32 -37.16 -23.01 13.84
CA LYS A 32 -37.83 -22.02 14.68
C LYS A 32 -37.40 -22.16 16.14
N ARG A 33 -37.41 -23.38 16.69
CA ARG A 33 -36.94 -23.65 18.08
C ARG A 33 -35.49 -23.25 18.31
N ILE A 34 -34.60 -23.58 17.37
CA ILE A 34 -33.19 -23.21 17.48
C ILE A 34 -33.05 -21.68 17.42
N GLN A 35 -33.76 -21.01 16.53
CA GLN A 35 -33.72 -19.56 16.40
C GLN A 35 -34.17 -18.86 17.67
N GLU A 36 -35.32 -19.26 18.25
CA GLU A 36 -35.84 -18.70 19.50
C GLU A 36 -34.85 -18.85 20.67
N VAL A 37 -34.18 -20.01 20.76
CA VAL A 37 -33.17 -20.25 21.79
C VAL A 37 -31.96 -19.36 21.57
N ILE A 38 -31.47 -19.20 20.34
CA ILE A 38 -30.33 -18.36 20.02
C ILE A 38 -30.64 -16.90 20.33
N GLU A 39 -31.81 -16.39 19.92
CA GLU A 39 -32.24 -15.01 20.20
C GLU A 39 -32.36 -14.75 21.70
N ARG A 40 -33.01 -15.65 22.45
CA ARG A 40 -33.16 -15.54 23.91
C ARG A 40 -31.83 -15.59 24.66
N THR A 41 -30.89 -16.38 24.18
CA THR A 41 -29.62 -16.62 24.90
C THR A 41 -28.47 -15.73 24.44
N GLY A 42 -28.62 -15.02 23.30
CA GLY A 42 -27.54 -14.24 22.68
C GLY A 42 -26.38 -15.13 22.21
N TYR A 43 -26.63 -16.45 22.02
CA TYR A 43 -25.56 -17.36 21.63
C TYR A 43 -24.96 -16.99 20.27
N ARG A 44 -23.65 -16.87 20.25
CA ARG A 44 -22.87 -16.79 19.00
C ARG A 44 -21.92 -18.00 18.93
N PRO A 45 -21.84 -18.67 17.79
CA PRO A 45 -20.87 -19.74 17.60
C PRO A 45 -19.45 -19.24 17.95
N SER A 46 -18.68 -20.00 18.72
CA SER A 46 -17.31 -19.61 19.00
C SER A 46 -16.48 -19.75 17.72
N SER A 47 -15.66 -18.73 17.42
CA SER A 47 -14.71 -18.77 16.31
C SER A 47 -13.80 -20.01 16.37
N SER A 48 -13.38 -20.39 17.57
CA SER A 48 -12.56 -21.59 17.80
C SER A 48 -13.25 -22.90 17.36
N ALA A 49 -14.59 -23.03 17.60
CA ALA A 49 -15.34 -24.21 17.17
C ALA A 49 -15.53 -24.23 15.64
N GLN A 50 -15.67 -23.08 15.03
CA GLN A 50 -15.73 -22.94 13.58
C GLN A 50 -14.38 -23.26 12.92
N THR A 51 -13.29 -22.76 13.49
CA THR A 51 -11.91 -23.03 13.05
C THR A 51 -11.56 -24.53 13.14
N LEU A 52 -11.89 -25.20 14.24
CA LEU A 52 -11.66 -26.63 14.40
C LEU A 52 -12.34 -27.49 13.30
N ARG A 53 -13.44 -27.01 12.75
CA ARG A 53 -14.19 -27.70 11.71
C ARG A 53 -13.74 -27.36 10.29
N THR A 54 -13.47 -26.09 10.02
CA THR A 54 -13.13 -25.58 8.67
C THR A 54 -11.64 -25.57 8.42
N GLY A 55 -10.82 -25.62 9.46
CA GLY A 55 -9.38 -25.38 9.39
C GLY A 55 -9.02 -23.94 9.07
N ARG A 56 -10.01 -23.02 9.03
CA ARG A 56 -9.85 -21.61 8.67
C ARG A 56 -10.36 -20.69 9.78
N ASN A 57 -9.64 -19.60 10.00
CA ASN A 57 -10.00 -18.56 10.97
C ASN A 57 -10.76 -17.40 10.34
N ASN A 58 -10.84 -17.35 9.00
CA ASN A 58 -11.35 -16.25 8.22
C ASN A 58 -10.66 -14.91 8.59
N LEU A 59 -9.35 -14.95 8.80
CA LEU A 59 -8.54 -13.82 9.23
C LEU A 59 -7.32 -13.66 8.32
N ILE A 60 -7.15 -12.48 7.75
CA ILE A 60 -6.01 -12.09 6.91
C ILE A 60 -5.14 -11.09 7.66
N GLY A 61 -3.85 -11.39 7.77
CA GLY A 61 -2.86 -10.46 8.30
C GLY A 61 -2.42 -9.46 7.23
N VAL A 62 -2.47 -8.16 7.54
CA VAL A 62 -1.92 -7.11 6.66
C VAL A 62 -0.86 -6.35 7.44
N ILE A 63 0.40 -6.45 7.00
CA ILE A 63 1.53 -5.73 7.61
C ILE A 63 1.79 -4.48 6.78
N VAL A 64 1.80 -3.32 7.44
CA VAL A 64 1.97 -2.02 6.78
C VAL A 64 3.15 -1.25 7.37
N PRO A 65 3.91 -0.52 6.52
CA PRO A 65 5.06 0.26 6.98
C PRO A 65 4.66 1.48 7.80
N LYS A 66 3.57 2.17 7.42
CA LYS A 66 3.12 3.39 8.10
C LYS A 66 1.63 3.65 7.82
N ILE A 67 0.80 3.50 8.83
CA ILE A 67 -0.66 3.65 8.71
C ILE A 67 -1.10 5.08 8.32
N SER A 68 -0.31 6.10 8.66
CA SER A 68 -0.60 7.50 8.29
C SER A 68 -0.22 7.86 6.84
N SER A 69 0.31 6.91 6.05
CA SER A 69 0.61 7.12 4.63
C SER A 69 -0.65 6.95 3.80
N GLU A 70 -1.01 7.96 2.98
CA GLU A 70 -2.19 7.90 2.11
C GLU A 70 -2.08 6.78 1.06
N SER A 71 -0.91 6.55 0.49
CA SER A 71 -0.69 5.43 -0.44
C SER A 71 -0.95 4.08 0.23
N VAL A 72 -0.47 3.89 1.46
CA VAL A 72 -0.74 2.69 2.26
C VAL A 72 -2.23 2.56 2.58
N ALA A 73 -2.88 3.64 2.98
CA ALA A 73 -4.33 3.64 3.27
C ALA A 73 -5.14 3.21 2.03
N ARG A 74 -4.82 3.72 0.85
CA ARG A 74 -5.46 3.31 -0.42
C ARG A 74 -5.22 1.83 -0.77
N MET A 75 -4.02 1.31 -0.51
CA MET A 75 -3.73 -0.12 -0.68
C MET A 75 -4.58 -0.97 0.25
N VAL A 76 -4.62 -0.62 1.55
CA VAL A 76 -5.40 -1.32 2.57
C VAL A 76 -6.90 -1.25 2.27
N ASP A 77 -7.42 -0.14 1.75
CA ASP A 77 -8.81 0.00 1.33
C ASP A 77 -9.17 -1.03 0.24
N GLY A 78 -8.35 -1.13 -0.82
CA GLY A 78 -8.54 -2.13 -1.87
C GLY A 78 -8.44 -3.58 -1.37
N ILE A 79 -7.45 -3.88 -0.52
CA ILE A 79 -7.29 -5.21 0.11
C ILE A 79 -8.54 -5.56 0.91
N THR A 80 -9.00 -4.62 1.76
CA THR A 80 -10.12 -4.83 2.69
C THR A 80 -11.41 -5.11 1.94
N GLU A 81 -11.67 -4.43 0.83
CA GLU A 81 -12.84 -4.67 -0.02
C GLU A 81 -12.91 -6.11 -0.51
N VAL A 82 -11.84 -6.62 -1.10
CA VAL A 82 -11.79 -7.99 -1.63
C VAL A 82 -11.90 -9.02 -0.50
N VAL A 83 -11.14 -8.84 0.56
CA VAL A 83 -11.06 -9.75 1.71
C VAL A 83 -12.40 -9.84 2.43
N ASN A 84 -13.08 -8.71 2.66
CA ASN A 84 -14.40 -8.69 3.32
C ASN A 84 -15.48 -9.32 2.45
N ASN A 85 -15.48 -9.06 1.13
CA ASN A 85 -16.42 -9.68 0.20
C ASN A 85 -16.27 -11.21 0.14
N ALA A 86 -15.08 -11.72 0.43
CA ALA A 86 -14.80 -13.16 0.56
C ALA A 86 -15.15 -13.74 1.95
N GLY A 87 -15.68 -12.93 2.87
CA GLY A 87 -16.07 -13.36 4.23
C GLY A 87 -14.90 -13.44 5.22
N TYR A 88 -13.78 -12.79 4.95
CA TYR A 88 -12.63 -12.70 5.83
C TYR A 88 -12.55 -11.34 6.53
N GLN A 89 -11.87 -11.29 7.67
CA GLN A 89 -11.54 -10.06 8.40
C GLN A 89 -10.06 -9.72 8.24
N VAL A 90 -9.73 -8.43 8.31
CA VAL A 90 -8.35 -7.93 8.24
C VAL A 90 -7.82 -7.66 9.64
N LEU A 91 -6.65 -8.23 9.96
CA LEU A 91 -5.84 -7.89 11.13
C LEU A 91 -4.64 -7.06 10.67
N LEU A 92 -4.66 -5.76 11.00
CA LEU A 92 -3.62 -4.82 10.58
C LEU A 92 -2.49 -4.73 11.60
N ALA A 93 -1.23 -4.81 11.13
CA ALA A 93 -0.03 -4.57 11.94
C ALA A 93 0.78 -3.40 11.34
N ASN A 94 0.98 -2.34 12.13
CA ASN A 94 1.75 -1.17 11.73
C ASN A 94 3.17 -1.24 12.31
N THR A 95 4.19 -1.21 11.44
CA THR A 95 5.60 -1.38 11.85
C THR A 95 6.34 -0.08 12.12
N GLY A 96 5.84 1.05 11.60
CA GLY A 96 6.51 2.34 11.68
C GLY A 96 7.81 2.41 10.84
N ASN A 97 7.91 1.65 9.76
CA ASN A 97 9.11 1.45 8.93
C ASN A 97 10.28 0.76 9.67
N ASP A 98 9.98 -0.02 10.71
CA ASP A 98 10.97 -0.79 11.47
C ASP A 98 11.05 -2.22 10.90
N THR A 99 12.18 -2.54 10.26
CA THR A 99 12.41 -3.85 9.62
C THR A 99 12.44 -5.02 10.60
N GLU A 100 12.85 -4.82 11.84
CA GLU A 100 12.81 -5.90 12.84
C GLU A 100 11.37 -6.17 13.29
N LYS A 101 10.53 -5.12 13.45
CA LYS A 101 9.09 -5.29 13.69
C LYS A 101 8.37 -5.97 12.52
N GLU A 102 8.76 -5.69 11.28
CA GLU A 102 8.23 -6.39 10.11
C GLU A 102 8.46 -7.90 10.22
N LEU A 103 9.69 -8.31 10.56
CA LEU A 103 10.05 -9.71 10.79
C LEU A 103 9.31 -10.32 12.00
N GLU A 104 9.12 -9.55 13.08
CA GLU A 104 8.38 -9.98 14.26
C GLU A 104 6.91 -10.22 13.93
N TYR A 105 6.24 -9.29 13.23
CA TYR A 105 4.84 -9.48 12.82
C TYR A 105 4.65 -10.61 11.81
N LEU A 106 5.58 -10.79 10.88
CA LEU A 106 5.58 -11.97 10.02
C LEU A 106 5.61 -13.27 10.85
N LYS A 107 6.49 -13.38 11.87
CA LYS A 107 6.52 -14.53 12.77
C LYS A 107 5.23 -14.66 13.58
N THR A 108 4.72 -13.56 14.10
CA THR A 108 3.50 -13.50 14.91
C THR A 108 2.29 -13.98 14.13
N PHE A 109 2.10 -13.53 12.89
CA PHE A 109 1.00 -13.97 12.03
C PHE A 109 1.10 -15.43 11.65
N ARG A 110 2.33 -15.94 11.45
CA ARG A 110 2.55 -17.37 11.25
C ARG A 110 2.08 -18.24 12.43
N LEU A 111 2.24 -17.73 13.67
CA LEU A 111 1.85 -18.43 14.90
C LEU A 111 0.36 -18.27 15.23
N ASN A 112 -0.23 -17.11 14.96
CA ASN A 112 -1.60 -16.74 15.33
C ASN A 112 -2.67 -17.20 14.32
N ASN A 113 -2.36 -18.20 13.49
CA ASN A 113 -3.33 -18.86 12.61
C ASN A 113 -4.11 -17.92 11.67
N VAL A 114 -3.52 -16.82 11.18
CA VAL A 114 -4.12 -16.12 10.02
C VAL A 114 -4.12 -17.07 8.81
N ASP A 115 -5.10 -16.96 7.93
CA ASP A 115 -5.23 -17.84 6.78
C ASP A 115 -4.36 -17.41 5.60
N GLY A 116 -3.89 -16.17 5.61
CA GLY A 116 -2.95 -15.61 4.65
C GLY A 116 -2.41 -14.28 5.11
N VAL A 117 -1.37 -13.78 4.44
CA VAL A 117 -0.72 -12.50 4.77
C VAL A 117 -0.53 -11.65 3.51
N ILE A 118 -0.82 -10.35 3.60
CA ILE A 118 -0.33 -9.35 2.66
C ILE A 118 0.70 -8.49 3.38
N PHE A 119 1.90 -8.43 2.83
CA PHE A 119 2.99 -7.64 3.36
C PHE A 119 3.28 -6.44 2.44
N ILE A 120 2.96 -5.23 2.89
CA ILE A 120 3.31 -3.99 2.19
C ILE A 120 4.72 -3.61 2.64
N GLY A 121 5.71 -3.96 1.82
CA GLY A 121 7.13 -3.79 2.13
C GLY A 121 7.73 -2.53 1.48
N THR A 122 8.66 -1.89 2.19
CA THR A 122 9.48 -0.79 1.64
C THR A 122 10.94 -1.21 1.46
N LEU A 123 11.54 -1.83 2.47
CA LEU A 123 12.93 -2.28 2.46
C LEU A 123 12.99 -3.81 2.60
N MET A 124 13.14 -4.50 1.47
CA MET A 124 13.24 -5.95 1.48
C MET A 124 14.67 -6.42 1.79
N THR A 125 14.81 -7.26 2.81
CA THR A 125 16.08 -7.89 3.19
C THR A 125 16.04 -9.40 2.88
N LYS A 126 17.22 -10.03 2.85
CA LYS A 126 17.33 -11.49 2.72
C LYS A 126 16.57 -12.24 3.83
N LYS A 127 16.48 -11.66 5.05
CA LYS A 127 15.71 -12.23 6.16
C LYS A 127 14.21 -12.25 5.87
N HIS A 128 13.66 -11.16 5.29
CA HIS A 128 12.25 -11.10 4.87
C HIS A 128 11.94 -12.20 3.87
N LEU A 129 12.72 -12.31 2.79
CA LEU A 129 12.50 -13.33 1.75
C LEU A 129 12.60 -14.75 2.31
N ALA A 130 13.62 -15.04 3.12
CA ALA A 130 13.76 -16.35 3.75
C ALA A 130 12.55 -16.71 4.65
N LEU A 131 12.04 -15.72 5.40
CA LEU A 131 10.88 -15.90 6.26
C LEU A 131 9.59 -16.10 5.44
N MET A 132 9.37 -15.30 4.40
CA MET A 132 8.21 -15.43 3.51
C MET A 132 8.19 -16.76 2.78
N LYS A 133 9.33 -17.25 2.27
CA LYS A 133 9.45 -18.59 1.67
C LYS A 133 9.15 -19.73 2.64
N SER A 134 9.40 -19.54 3.93
CA SER A 134 9.12 -20.52 4.95
C SER A 134 7.65 -20.58 5.38
N TYR A 135 6.81 -19.70 4.85
CA TYR A 135 5.37 -19.68 5.13
C TYR A 135 4.68 -20.89 4.51
N LYS A 136 3.85 -21.56 5.32
CA LYS A 136 2.96 -22.64 4.85
C LYS A 136 1.59 -22.12 4.40
N LYS A 137 1.30 -20.87 4.71
CA LYS A 137 0.07 -20.16 4.33
C LYS A 137 0.37 -19.19 3.20
N PRO A 138 -0.59 -18.87 2.34
CA PRO A 138 -0.42 -17.90 1.27
C PRO A 138 0.11 -16.57 1.78
N ILE A 139 1.06 -15.99 1.06
CA ILE A 139 1.61 -14.68 1.32
C ILE A 139 1.81 -13.91 0.01
N VAL A 140 1.39 -12.64 -0.01
CA VAL A 140 1.56 -11.73 -1.14
C VAL A 140 2.37 -10.53 -0.68
N LEU A 141 3.44 -10.22 -1.40
CA LEU A 141 4.23 -9.01 -1.23
C LEU A 141 3.57 -7.88 -2.03
N MET A 142 3.53 -6.67 -1.46
CA MET A 142 3.02 -5.49 -2.14
C MET A 142 4.00 -4.32 -2.02
N GLY A 143 4.16 -3.55 -3.10
CA GLY A 143 5.03 -2.37 -3.17
C GLY A 143 6.46 -2.65 -3.62
N GLN A 144 6.89 -3.91 -3.63
CA GLN A 144 8.21 -4.32 -4.13
C GLN A 144 8.06 -5.52 -5.06
N GLN A 145 8.97 -5.65 -6.01
CA GLN A 145 9.05 -6.79 -6.93
C GLN A 145 10.06 -7.83 -6.41
N GLU A 146 9.59 -9.07 -6.20
CA GLU A 146 10.46 -10.20 -5.85
C GLU A 146 10.00 -11.46 -6.60
N SER A 147 10.91 -12.11 -7.31
CA SER A 147 10.59 -13.24 -8.21
C SER A 147 10.21 -14.55 -7.48
N GLU A 148 10.46 -14.65 -6.20
CA GLU A 148 10.31 -15.88 -5.42
C GLU A 148 9.02 -15.93 -4.59
N VAL A 149 8.22 -14.85 -4.62
CA VAL A 149 6.92 -14.74 -3.93
C VAL A 149 5.94 -14.00 -4.83
N SER A 150 4.65 -14.29 -4.73
CA SER A 150 3.63 -13.51 -5.42
C SER A 150 3.72 -12.05 -5.02
N SER A 151 3.80 -11.14 -6.00
CA SER A 151 4.01 -9.72 -5.74
C SER A 151 3.16 -8.81 -6.63
N VAL A 152 2.63 -7.76 -6.01
CA VAL A 152 1.96 -6.63 -6.69
C VAL A 152 2.82 -5.40 -6.48
N TYR A 153 3.30 -4.82 -7.57
CA TYR A 153 4.23 -3.68 -7.52
C TYR A 153 3.82 -2.60 -8.53
N PHE A 154 4.45 -1.45 -8.45
CA PHE A 154 4.08 -0.28 -9.22
C PHE A 154 5.15 0.04 -10.26
N ASP A 155 4.75 0.71 -11.34
CA ASP A 155 5.68 1.22 -12.34
C ASP A 155 6.34 2.52 -11.86
N ASP A 156 7.21 2.38 -10.86
CA ASP A 156 7.92 3.49 -10.25
C ASP A 156 8.91 4.16 -11.22
N TYR A 157 9.52 3.37 -12.10
CA TYR A 157 10.41 3.87 -13.14
C TYR A 157 9.66 4.71 -14.18
N GLY A 158 8.60 4.17 -14.76
CA GLY A 158 7.76 4.91 -15.71
C GLY A 158 7.07 6.12 -15.08
N ALA A 159 6.71 6.06 -13.80
CA ALA A 159 6.15 7.20 -13.10
C ALA A 159 7.16 8.37 -13.00
N ALA A 160 8.42 8.08 -12.73
CA ALA A 160 9.46 9.09 -12.69
C ALA A 160 9.76 9.65 -14.10
N GLN A 161 9.73 8.79 -15.13
CA GLN A 161 9.84 9.25 -16.51
C GLN A 161 8.72 10.22 -16.86
N LEU A 162 7.45 9.89 -16.58
CA LEU A 162 6.30 10.74 -16.88
C LEU A 162 6.39 12.09 -16.16
N ALA A 163 6.80 12.11 -14.89
CA ALA A 163 6.93 13.34 -14.12
C ALA A 163 8.08 14.22 -14.64
N THR A 164 9.24 13.62 -14.94
CA THR A 164 10.42 14.34 -15.44
C THR A 164 10.19 14.85 -16.86
N ASP A 165 9.62 14.03 -17.75
CA ASP A 165 9.28 14.42 -19.12
C ASP A 165 8.27 15.58 -19.14
N CYS A 166 7.31 15.58 -18.23
CA CYS A 166 6.41 16.72 -18.06
C CYS A 166 7.17 18.02 -17.80
N LEU A 167 8.16 18.02 -16.89
CA LEU A 167 8.99 19.19 -16.62
C LEU A 167 9.82 19.60 -17.86
N VAL A 168 10.37 18.64 -18.58
CA VAL A 168 11.11 18.90 -19.85
C VAL A 168 10.19 19.55 -20.88
N ARG A 169 9.00 19.00 -21.11
CA ARG A 169 8.00 19.57 -22.05
C ARG A 169 7.54 20.97 -21.63
N CYS A 170 7.53 21.25 -20.35
CA CYS A 170 7.25 22.60 -19.82
C CYS A 170 8.43 23.57 -19.95
N GLY A 171 9.53 23.16 -20.59
CA GLY A 171 10.67 24.02 -20.92
C GLY A 171 11.74 24.12 -19.85
N CYS A 172 11.66 23.35 -18.75
CA CYS A 172 12.69 23.33 -17.72
C CYS A 172 14.06 22.88 -18.28
N LYS A 173 15.13 23.54 -17.85
CA LYS A 173 16.52 23.28 -18.28
C LYS A 173 17.39 22.72 -17.17
N ASN A 174 17.09 23.06 -15.91
CA ASN A 174 17.82 22.63 -14.73
C ASN A 174 16.83 21.98 -13.76
N ILE A 175 16.58 20.70 -13.96
CA ILE A 175 15.61 19.93 -13.17
C ILE A 175 16.32 19.34 -11.96
N ALA A 176 15.97 19.77 -10.76
CA ALA A 176 16.43 19.15 -9.52
C ALA A 176 15.56 17.91 -9.18
N HIS A 177 16.15 16.96 -8.49
CA HIS A 177 15.44 15.78 -8.01
C HIS A 177 15.48 15.71 -6.47
N LEU A 178 14.33 15.95 -5.82
CA LEU A 178 14.16 15.69 -4.40
C LEU A 178 13.92 14.20 -4.19
N ALA A 179 15.01 13.50 -3.90
CA ALA A 179 15.11 12.05 -3.84
C ALA A 179 14.90 11.51 -2.42
N VAL A 180 14.68 10.20 -2.33
CA VAL A 180 14.66 9.43 -1.09
C VAL A 180 15.73 8.34 -1.13
N THR A 181 15.92 7.63 0.00
CA THR A 181 17.00 6.64 0.15
C THR A 181 17.04 5.59 -0.96
N LEU A 182 18.21 5.36 -1.55
CA LEU A 182 18.44 4.32 -2.55
C LEU A 182 18.34 2.88 -1.99
N LYS A 183 18.17 2.72 -0.67
CA LYS A 183 17.85 1.40 -0.09
C LYS A 183 16.46 0.92 -0.49
N ASP A 184 15.53 1.85 -0.72
CA ASP A 184 14.23 1.55 -1.33
C ASP A 184 14.41 1.32 -2.83
N LYS A 185 14.11 0.10 -3.31
CA LYS A 185 14.28 -0.25 -4.73
C LYS A 185 13.24 0.45 -5.62
N ALA A 186 12.03 0.69 -5.10
CA ALA A 186 10.91 1.31 -5.82
C ALA A 186 11.02 2.85 -5.79
N ALA A 187 10.65 3.49 -4.68
CA ALA A 187 10.60 4.95 -4.60
C ALA A 187 11.98 5.62 -4.66
N GLY A 188 13.05 4.94 -4.23
CA GLY A 188 14.42 5.45 -4.30
C GLY A 188 15.08 5.17 -5.65
N ARG A 189 15.41 3.88 -5.92
CA ARG A 189 16.23 3.54 -7.10
C ARG A 189 15.47 3.69 -8.41
N ALA A 190 14.28 3.06 -8.53
CA ALA A 190 13.57 3.05 -9.80
C ALA A 190 13.16 4.46 -10.23
N ARG A 191 12.65 5.30 -9.28
CA ARG A 191 12.32 6.70 -9.60
C ARG A 191 13.55 7.54 -9.96
N ARG A 192 14.68 7.35 -9.27
CA ARG A 192 15.94 8.02 -9.62
C ARG A 192 16.43 7.60 -11.01
N SER A 193 16.37 6.31 -11.35
CA SER A 193 16.74 5.83 -12.69
C SER A 193 15.84 6.42 -13.77
N GLY A 194 14.51 6.42 -13.57
CA GLY A 194 13.57 7.03 -14.52
C GLY A 194 13.84 8.52 -14.75
N TYR A 195 14.19 9.28 -13.69
CA TYR A 195 14.60 10.67 -13.81
C TYR A 195 15.89 10.81 -14.65
N LEU A 196 16.95 10.04 -14.32
CA LEU A 196 18.25 10.13 -15.01
C LEU A 196 18.11 9.77 -16.50
N ASP A 197 17.44 8.67 -16.80
CA ASP A 197 17.26 8.22 -18.18
C ASP A 197 16.41 9.21 -18.99
N THR A 198 15.45 9.89 -18.36
CA THR A 198 14.67 10.94 -19.05
C THR A 198 15.53 12.16 -19.36
N LEU A 199 16.43 12.57 -18.47
CA LEU A 199 17.38 13.64 -18.77
C LEU A 199 18.28 13.25 -19.97
N GLU A 200 18.83 12.04 -19.96
CA GLU A 200 19.68 11.54 -21.04
C GLU A 200 18.93 11.50 -22.38
N GLN A 201 17.72 10.95 -22.42
CA GLN A 201 16.87 10.88 -23.61
C GLN A 201 16.55 12.26 -24.20
N ASN A 202 16.48 13.28 -23.36
CA ASN A 202 16.25 14.67 -23.79
C ASN A 202 17.55 15.49 -23.92
N HIS A 203 18.71 14.84 -23.96
CA HIS A 203 20.04 15.48 -24.10
C HIS A 203 20.30 16.55 -23.05
N MET A 204 19.74 16.42 -21.84
CA MET A 204 19.98 17.31 -20.73
C MET A 204 21.16 16.84 -19.89
N PRO A 205 22.09 17.73 -19.50
CA PRO A 205 23.25 17.34 -18.72
C PRO A 205 22.81 16.93 -17.30
N PHE A 206 23.26 15.77 -16.86
CA PHE A 206 23.15 15.39 -15.44
C PHE A 206 24.12 16.25 -14.60
N ARG A 207 23.62 16.78 -13.49
CA ARG A 207 24.37 17.57 -12.51
C ARG A 207 24.10 17.01 -11.13
N GLU A 208 25.15 16.45 -10.49
CA GLU A 208 25.00 15.78 -9.19
C GLU A 208 24.52 16.73 -8.08
N GLU A 209 24.88 18.00 -8.16
CA GLU A 209 24.44 19.04 -7.22
C GLU A 209 22.94 19.33 -7.27
N LEU A 210 22.22 18.88 -8.32
CA LEU A 210 20.76 18.95 -8.42
C LEU A 210 20.04 17.77 -7.75
N ILE A 211 20.78 16.80 -7.19
CA ILE A 211 20.17 15.73 -6.38
C ILE A 211 20.07 16.22 -4.93
N ILE A 212 18.85 16.27 -4.43
CA ILE A 212 18.51 16.70 -3.07
C ILE A 212 18.05 15.46 -2.32
N GLU A 213 18.73 15.06 -1.26
CA GLU A 213 18.35 13.88 -0.49
C GLU A 213 17.46 14.25 0.70
N SER A 214 16.24 13.71 0.73
CA SER A 214 15.36 13.78 1.89
C SER A 214 15.65 12.62 2.85
N ALA A 215 15.72 12.91 4.14
CA ALA A 215 16.06 11.92 5.15
C ALA A 215 15.00 10.81 5.25
N ARG A 216 13.72 11.18 5.16
CA ARG A 216 12.55 10.29 5.23
C ARG A 216 11.45 10.78 4.27
N PHE A 217 10.24 10.24 4.43
CA PHE A 217 9.08 10.50 3.56
C PHE A 217 8.07 11.48 4.21
N THR A 218 8.52 12.43 5.04
CA THR A 218 7.61 13.38 5.69
C THR A 218 7.65 14.75 5.00
N THR A 219 6.60 15.54 5.16
CA THR A 219 6.54 16.93 4.68
C THR A 219 7.67 17.76 5.29
N GLN A 220 7.97 17.55 6.59
CA GLN A 220 9.07 18.25 7.26
C GLN A 220 10.43 17.91 6.65
N ASP A 221 10.70 16.61 6.38
CA ASP A 221 11.97 16.21 5.74
C ASP A 221 12.11 16.83 4.33
N GLY A 222 11.01 16.95 3.58
CA GLY A 222 11.02 17.64 2.28
C GLY A 222 11.31 19.13 2.41
N SER A 223 10.72 19.80 3.40
CA SER A 223 10.95 21.21 3.70
C SER A 223 12.42 21.46 4.13
N ASP A 224 12.93 20.67 5.06
CA ASP A 224 14.31 20.82 5.56
C ASP A 224 15.34 20.60 4.45
N ALA A 225 15.14 19.56 3.63
CA ALA A 225 16.03 19.26 2.50
C ALA A 225 16.00 20.38 1.44
N MET A 226 14.82 20.90 1.13
CA MET A 226 14.71 22.02 0.17
C MET A 226 15.33 23.30 0.74
N GLN A 227 15.11 23.64 2.01
CA GLN A 227 15.73 24.80 2.63
C GLN A 227 17.26 24.73 2.57
N ALA A 228 17.84 23.59 2.95
CA ALA A 228 19.28 23.39 2.88
C ALA A 228 19.83 23.45 1.44
N PHE A 229 19.00 23.07 0.45
CA PHE A 229 19.37 23.17 -0.95
C PHE A 229 19.36 24.63 -1.44
N LEU A 230 18.33 25.41 -1.08
CA LEU A 230 18.23 26.84 -1.44
C LEU A 230 19.39 27.66 -0.88
N GLU A 231 19.90 27.35 0.31
CA GLU A 231 21.05 27.99 0.92
C GLU A 231 22.35 27.81 0.12
N LYS A 232 22.42 26.76 -0.75
CA LYS A 232 23.57 26.55 -1.65
C LYS A 232 23.59 27.50 -2.86
N GLY A 233 22.49 28.18 -3.15
CA GLY A 233 22.37 29.10 -4.28
C GLY A 233 22.46 28.42 -5.66
N ILE A 234 22.20 27.13 -5.76
CA ILE A 234 22.23 26.39 -7.02
C ILE A 234 20.98 26.70 -7.83
N ALA A 235 21.14 27.19 -9.06
CA ALA A 235 20.03 27.54 -9.93
C ALA A 235 19.31 26.29 -10.48
N PHE A 236 17.97 26.28 -10.39
CA PHE A 236 17.09 25.28 -10.96
C PHE A 236 15.75 25.94 -11.38
N ASP A 237 15.04 25.33 -12.32
CA ASP A 237 13.76 25.81 -12.87
C ASP A 237 12.70 24.71 -12.91
N GLY A 238 13.09 23.47 -12.60
CA GLY A 238 12.21 22.32 -12.43
C GLY A 238 12.57 21.53 -11.17
N LEU A 239 11.56 20.94 -10.52
CA LEU A 239 11.74 20.09 -9.35
C LEU A 239 10.92 18.81 -9.52
N PHE A 240 11.59 17.67 -9.67
CA PHE A 240 10.97 16.36 -9.56
C PHE A 240 11.08 15.83 -8.12
N CYS A 241 9.96 15.64 -7.45
CA CYS A 241 9.91 15.08 -6.10
C CYS A 241 9.56 13.60 -6.14
N ALA A 242 10.33 12.78 -5.43
CA ALA A 242 10.09 11.35 -5.36
C ALA A 242 8.70 10.99 -4.80
N THR A 243 8.09 11.81 -3.94
CA THR A 243 6.70 11.65 -3.47
C THR A 243 6.00 13.00 -3.31
N ASP A 244 4.66 13.02 -3.40
CA ASP A 244 3.85 14.22 -3.14
C ASP A 244 4.07 14.75 -1.73
N THR A 245 4.26 13.87 -0.73
CA THR A 245 4.43 14.29 0.67
C THR A 245 5.66 15.17 0.86
N ILE A 246 6.80 14.79 0.27
CA ILE A 246 8.01 15.64 0.33
C ILE A 246 7.89 16.86 -0.59
N ALA A 247 7.12 16.76 -1.69
CA ALA A 247 6.85 17.88 -2.58
C ALA A 247 6.13 19.02 -1.85
N PHE A 248 5.11 18.73 -1.04
CA PHE A 248 4.41 19.75 -0.25
C PHE A 248 5.35 20.49 0.69
N GLY A 249 6.29 19.76 1.34
CA GLY A 249 7.32 20.39 2.17
C GLY A 249 8.27 21.28 1.37
N ALA A 250 8.70 20.82 0.20
CA ALA A 250 9.57 21.60 -0.68
C ALA A 250 8.87 22.85 -1.21
N ILE A 251 7.58 22.75 -1.61
CA ILE A 251 6.76 23.90 -2.05
C ILE A 251 6.64 24.93 -0.92
N ASP A 252 6.36 24.50 0.30
CA ASP A 252 6.29 25.38 1.47
C ASP A 252 7.62 26.11 1.72
N ALA A 253 8.76 25.39 1.65
CA ALA A 253 10.09 26.01 1.80
C ALA A 253 10.40 27.00 0.68
N MET A 254 10.05 26.70 -0.58
CA MET A 254 10.20 27.61 -1.72
C MET A 254 9.33 28.88 -1.58
N HIS A 255 8.06 28.73 -1.16
CA HIS A 255 7.17 29.87 -0.90
C HIS A 255 7.73 30.78 0.21
N ARG A 256 8.25 30.22 1.29
CA ARG A 256 8.92 31.02 2.35
C ARG A 256 10.15 31.76 1.86
N ALA A 257 10.83 31.21 0.85
CA ALA A 257 11.96 31.85 0.18
C ALA A 257 11.53 32.87 -0.93
N GLY A 258 10.22 33.06 -1.15
CA GLY A 258 9.70 33.99 -2.16
C GLY A 258 9.72 33.46 -3.59
N ILE A 259 9.97 32.16 -3.79
CA ILE A 259 10.00 31.52 -5.12
C ILE A 259 8.57 31.27 -5.60
N GLN A 260 8.26 31.76 -6.80
CA GLN A 260 6.95 31.60 -7.43
C GLN A 260 6.85 30.26 -8.17
N ILE A 261 5.76 29.52 -7.94
CA ILE A 261 5.45 28.24 -8.59
C ILE A 261 4.11 28.42 -9.32
N PRO A 262 4.02 28.21 -10.62
CA PRO A 262 5.01 27.58 -11.52
C PRO A 262 5.97 28.57 -12.25
N GLU A 263 5.90 29.88 -12.01
CA GLU A 263 6.52 30.92 -12.84
C GLU A 263 8.06 30.82 -12.84
N GLN A 264 8.68 30.60 -11.68
CA GLN A 264 10.12 30.49 -11.52
C GLN A 264 10.58 29.03 -11.45
N VAL A 265 9.83 28.19 -10.74
CA VAL A 265 10.12 26.76 -10.59
C VAL A 265 8.87 25.95 -10.82
N LYS A 266 8.92 24.97 -11.72
CA LYS A 266 7.86 23.99 -11.92
C LYS A 266 8.08 22.76 -11.09
N VAL A 267 7.00 22.18 -10.55
CA VAL A 267 7.08 21.04 -9.63
C VAL A 267 6.21 19.87 -10.12
N ALA A 268 6.80 18.69 -10.18
CA ALA A 268 6.09 17.44 -10.44
C ALA A 268 6.49 16.37 -9.42
N ALA A 269 5.56 15.47 -9.08
CA ALA A 269 5.78 14.44 -8.06
C ALA A 269 5.10 13.11 -8.40
N VAL A 270 5.22 12.12 -7.50
CA VAL A 270 4.59 10.80 -7.62
C VAL A 270 3.75 10.48 -6.38
N GLY A 271 2.51 10.04 -6.60
CA GLY A 271 1.59 9.60 -5.55
C GLY A 271 0.13 9.94 -5.83
N ASN A 272 -0.12 11.10 -6.44
CA ASN A 272 -1.45 11.68 -6.65
C ASN A 272 -2.29 11.66 -5.36
N ASN A 273 -1.69 12.21 -4.29
CA ASN A 273 -2.31 12.40 -2.98
C ASN A 273 -3.57 13.28 -3.12
N ARG A 274 -4.56 13.16 -2.22
CA ARG A 274 -5.75 14.03 -2.23
C ARG A 274 -5.38 15.50 -2.14
N MET A 275 -4.34 15.83 -1.38
CA MET A 275 -3.84 17.19 -1.25
C MET A 275 -3.29 17.75 -2.57
N SER A 276 -2.86 16.91 -3.50
CA SER A 276 -2.32 17.33 -4.79
C SER A 276 -3.34 18.11 -5.65
N ALA A 277 -4.64 17.88 -5.42
CA ALA A 277 -5.74 18.56 -6.12
C ALA A 277 -6.32 19.76 -5.36
N ILE A 278 -5.82 20.07 -4.15
CA ILE A 278 -6.37 21.17 -3.32
C ILE A 278 -5.31 22.09 -2.71
N TYR A 279 -4.05 21.66 -2.66
CA TYR A 279 -2.92 22.48 -2.21
C TYR A 279 -2.55 23.48 -3.30
N THR A 280 -2.31 24.76 -2.95
CA THR A 280 -2.00 25.81 -3.92
C THR A 280 -0.48 26.03 -4.03
N PRO A 281 0.08 25.94 -5.27
CA PRO A 281 -0.58 25.51 -6.51
C PRO A 281 -0.93 24.00 -6.50
N HIS A 282 -2.00 23.62 -7.22
CA HIS A 282 -2.37 22.22 -7.41
C HIS A 282 -1.19 21.44 -7.99
N LEU A 283 -0.79 20.35 -7.33
CA LEU A 283 0.43 19.61 -7.65
C LEU A 283 0.24 18.65 -8.84
N THR A 284 1.02 18.84 -9.89
CA THR A 284 1.20 17.86 -10.96
C THR A 284 1.80 16.58 -10.38
N SER A 285 1.11 15.47 -10.53
CA SER A 285 1.53 14.24 -9.90
C SER A 285 1.12 12.98 -10.67
N VAL A 286 1.96 11.94 -10.57
CA VAL A 286 1.70 10.65 -11.18
C VAL A 286 0.98 9.74 -10.20
N ASN A 287 -0.18 9.21 -10.61
CA ASN A 287 -0.93 8.19 -9.86
C ASN A 287 -0.38 6.79 -10.16
N LEU A 288 -0.04 6.05 -9.13
CA LEU A 288 0.41 4.65 -9.20
C LEU A 288 -0.71 3.61 -9.04
N SER A 289 -1.98 4.04 -9.00
CA SER A 289 -3.13 3.14 -8.86
C SER A 289 -3.09 2.26 -7.60
N HIS A 290 -2.67 2.84 -6.45
CA HIS A 290 -2.47 2.12 -5.19
C HIS A 290 -3.69 1.29 -4.74
N ARG A 291 -4.92 1.84 -4.86
CA ARG A 291 -6.15 1.12 -4.51
C ARG A 291 -6.37 -0.09 -5.41
N THR A 292 -6.16 0.06 -6.72
CA THR A 292 -6.25 -1.06 -7.68
C THR A 292 -5.23 -2.14 -7.37
N GLY A 293 -3.99 -1.75 -7.00
CA GLY A 293 -2.98 -2.70 -6.53
C GLY A 293 -3.43 -3.46 -5.27
N GLY A 294 -4.13 -2.77 -4.35
CA GLY A 294 -4.73 -3.41 -3.19
C GLY A 294 -5.80 -4.45 -3.54
N LEU A 295 -6.70 -4.12 -4.50
CA LEU A 295 -7.69 -5.06 -5.02
C LEU A 295 -7.01 -6.30 -5.64
N GLU A 296 -5.96 -6.10 -6.44
CA GLU A 296 -5.21 -7.19 -7.07
C GLU A 296 -4.50 -8.07 -6.05
N ALA A 297 -3.82 -7.49 -5.07
CA ALA A 297 -3.17 -8.25 -4.00
C ALA A 297 -4.17 -9.08 -3.18
N GLY A 298 -5.33 -8.50 -2.88
CA GLY A 298 -6.44 -9.21 -2.24
C GLY A 298 -6.95 -10.38 -3.10
N ALA A 299 -7.15 -10.15 -4.39
CA ALA A 299 -7.62 -11.17 -5.33
C ALA A 299 -6.62 -12.33 -5.46
N ILE A 300 -5.33 -12.03 -5.60
CA ILE A 300 -4.27 -13.05 -5.64
C ILE A 300 -4.29 -13.88 -4.36
N LEU A 301 -4.33 -13.23 -3.19
CA LEU A 301 -4.33 -13.93 -1.91
C LEU A 301 -5.58 -14.82 -1.74
N MET A 302 -6.76 -14.30 -2.09
CA MET A 302 -8.01 -15.07 -1.99
C MET A 302 -8.03 -16.26 -2.93
N ASP A 303 -7.52 -16.14 -4.15
CA ASP A 303 -7.40 -17.26 -5.08
C ASP A 303 -6.46 -18.35 -4.54
N MET A 304 -5.30 -17.97 -3.95
CA MET A 304 -4.40 -18.91 -3.28
C MET A 304 -5.09 -19.65 -2.13
N ILE A 305 -5.89 -18.95 -1.31
CA ILE A 305 -6.58 -19.54 -0.15
C ILE A 305 -7.76 -20.43 -0.57
N GLN A 306 -8.57 -19.98 -1.52
CA GLN A 306 -9.83 -20.64 -1.86
C GLN A 306 -9.65 -21.78 -2.86
N ASN A 307 -8.78 -21.58 -3.84
CA ASN A 307 -8.56 -22.50 -4.96
C ASN A 307 -7.25 -23.31 -4.86
N GLY A 308 -6.41 -23.01 -3.86
CA GLY A 308 -5.11 -23.69 -3.69
C GLY A 308 -4.12 -23.37 -4.83
N ASN A 309 -4.24 -22.23 -5.45
CA ASN A 309 -3.39 -21.83 -6.57
C ASN A 309 -2.08 -21.22 -6.05
N ASP A 310 -1.07 -22.06 -5.85
CA ASP A 310 0.24 -21.66 -5.30
C ASP A 310 1.23 -21.12 -6.35
N ALA A 311 0.81 -20.95 -7.61
CA ALA A 311 1.64 -20.37 -8.66
C ALA A 311 2.05 -18.94 -8.29
N ILE A 312 3.34 -18.64 -8.41
CA ILE A 312 3.85 -17.28 -8.19
C ILE A 312 3.30 -16.36 -9.27
N ARG A 313 2.66 -15.28 -8.85
CA ARG A 313 2.10 -14.25 -9.72
C ARG A 313 2.77 -12.90 -9.48
N MET A 314 3.08 -12.21 -10.56
CA MET A 314 3.69 -10.90 -10.54
C MET A 314 2.79 -9.93 -11.32
N ALA A 315 2.20 -8.94 -10.61
CA ALA A 315 1.32 -7.95 -11.21
C ALA A 315 1.92 -6.55 -11.06
N GLN A 316 2.21 -5.92 -12.21
CA GLN A 316 2.67 -4.52 -12.25
C GLN A 316 1.47 -3.59 -12.47
N MET A 317 1.28 -2.63 -11.57
CA MET A 317 0.26 -1.60 -11.69
C MET A 317 0.75 -0.46 -12.58
N GLN A 318 -0.09 -0.07 -13.54
CA GLN A 318 0.19 1.04 -14.44
C GLN A 318 0.10 2.39 -13.72
N CYS A 319 0.84 3.37 -14.22
CA CYS A 319 0.82 4.74 -13.73
C CYS A 319 0.19 5.71 -14.73
N ARG A 320 -0.29 6.87 -14.23
CA ARG A 320 -0.88 7.93 -15.03
C ARG A 320 -0.54 9.31 -14.47
N LEU A 321 -0.05 10.21 -15.32
CA LEU A 321 0.21 11.61 -14.99
C LEU A 321 -1.10 12.42 -14.94
N TYR A 322 -1.19 13.30 -13.93
CA TYR A 322 -2.20 14.35 -13.80
C TYR A 322 -1.49 15.69 -13.76
N GLU A 323 -1.49 16.38 -14.90
CA GLU A 323 -0.91 17.72 -15.02
C GLU A 323 -1.82 18.77 -14.36
N ARG A 324 -1.23 19.68 -13.57
CA ARG A 324 -1.92 20.70 -12.79
C ARG A 324 -1.10 22.00 -12.74
N GLU A 325 -1.56 22.96 -11.92
CA GLU A 325 -1.01 24.32 -11.78
C GLU A 325 0.50 24.36 -11.52
N SER A 326 1.06 23.44 -10.73
CA SER A 326 2.48 23.46 -10.38
C SER A 326 3.44 23.25 -11.56
N THR A 327 2.94 22.90 -12.74
CA THR A 327 3.68 22.84 -14.01
C THR A 327 3.13 23.85 -15.04
N GLY A 328 2.16 24.67 -14.67
CA GLY A 328 1.53 25.67 -15.53
C GLY A 328 0.36 25.15 -16.35
N ALA A 329 -0.14 23.93 -16.08
CA ALA A 329 -1.40 23.48 -16.67
C ALA A 329 -2.58 24.20 -16.00
N ASN A 330 -3.51 24.71 -16.80
CA ASN A 330 -4.76 25.26 -16.29
C ASN A 330 -5.62 24.11 -15.72
N ALA A 331 -6.20 24.34 -14.53
CA ALA A 331 -7.06 23.38 -13.85
C ALA A 331 -8.36 23.12 -14.63
#